data_8fd16b5fdf5b54a6882e9961b71219aa
#
_entry.id   8fd16b5fdf5b54a6882e9961b71219aa
#
_cell.length_a   1.000
_cell.length_b   1.000
_cell.length_c   1.000
_cell.angle_alpha   90.00
_cell.angle_beta   90.00
_cell.angle_gamma   90.00
#
_symmetry.space_group_name_H-M   'P 1'
#
loop_
_entity.id
_entity.type
_entity.pdbx_description
1 polymer ?
#
loop_
_entity_poly.entity_id
_entity_poly.type
_entity_poly.pdbx_seq_one_letter_code
_entity_poly.pdbx_strand_id
1 'polypeptide(L)'
;MPMPHRTFAQVAKRRLVGKEGRERIREVNSLLADLPDYKNGPYADLRKWLQSEIEDARVRSNAVHRDSIAVRREGAAQVALVGPPNVGKSSLLQALSEIQIKTGDYPFTTLRPVPALTRIGGVLVQLVEIPGLIGGATDDRGGGRALLGVLRTVDAIVYCARAGADPAELATVQAEVAEAGIEKPSVLAVTRADE
;
A
#
# COMPACT_ATOMS: atom_id res chain seq x y z
N MET A 1 44.27 8.94 12.94
CA MET A 1 43.73 10.28 12.61
C MET A 1 42.32 10.12 12.09
N PRO A 2 41.34 10.93 12.49
CA PRO A 2 40.01 10.85 11.93
C PRO A 2 40.04 11.21 10.45
N MET A 3 39.16 10.55 9.68
CA MET A 3 38.99 10.76 8.22
C MET A 3 38.66 12.24 7.95
N PRO A 4 39.24 12.91 6.93
CA PRO A 4 38.90 14.28 6.59
C PRO A 4 37.41 14.47 6.34
N HIS A 5 36.82 15.56 6.81
CA HIS A 5 35.37 15.79 6.75
C HIS A 5 34.77 15.69 5.35
N ARG A 6 35.49 16.15 4.30
CA ARG A 6 35.04 16.06 2.90
C ARG A 6 34.98 14.62 2.42
N THR A 7 35.98 13.81 2.76
CA THR A 7 36.02 12.38 2.44
C THR A 7 34.92 11.63 3.18
N PHE A 8 34.71 11.93 4.45
CA PHE A 8 33.62 11.35 5.25
C PHE A 8 32.27 11.66 4.65
N ALA A 9 32.00 12.90 4.22
CA ALA A 9 30.75 13.29 3.58
C ALA A 9 30.47 12.49 2.29
N GLN A 10 31.51 12.24 1.47
CA GLN A 10 31.38 11.43 0.25
C GLN A 10 31.09 9.97 0.57
N VAL A 11 31.77 9.40 1.54
CA VAL A 11 31.54 8.02 2.01
C VAL A 11 30.12 7.88 2.56
N ALA A 12 29.69 8.83 3.40
CA ALA A 12 28.35 8.82 3.97
C ALA A 12 27.27 8.87 2.87
N LYS A 13 27.40 9.78 1.92
CA LYS A 13 26.45 9.85 0.79
C LYS A 13 26.40 8.54 0.00
N ARG A 14 27.55 7.92 -0.29
CA ARG A 14 27.62 6.62 -1.00
C ARG A 14 26.95 5.50 -0.23
N ARG A 15 27.19 5.41 1.09
CA ARG A 15 26.60 4.37 1.95
C ARG A 15 25.08 4.50 2.09
N LEU A 16 24.53 5.71 1.89
CA LEU A 16 23.10 5.99 2.01
C LEU A 16 22.33 5.83 0.68
N VAL A 17 23.01 5.67 -0.47
CA VAL A 17 22.37 5.46 -1.77
C VAL A 17 21.58 4.15 -1.75
N GLY A 18 20.31 4.21 -2.18
CA GLY A 18 19.43 3.06 -2.27
C GLY A 18 18.89 2.52 -0.94
N LYS A 19 19.28 3.13 0.20
CA LYS A 19 18.78 2.73 1.52
C LYS A 19 17.61 3.58 1.95
N GLU A 20 16.55 2.93 2.47
CA GLU A 20 15.32 3.58 2.91
C GLU A 20 14.87 3.09 4.30
N GLY A 21 13.98 3.84 4.94
CA GLY A 21 13.32 3.47 6.19
C GLY A 21 14.29 3.01 7.28
N ARG A 22 14.06 1.84 7.84
CA ARG A 22 14.86 1.29 8.96
C ARG A 22 16.31 1.02 8.59
N GLU A 23 16.57 0.62 7.35
CA GLU A 23 17.93 0.35 6.88
C GLU A 23 18.74 1.65 6.80
N ARG A 24 18.14 2.71 6.26
CA ARG A 24 18.77 4.05 6.22
C ARG A 24 19.08 4.56 7.63
N ILE A 25 18.14 4.43 8.56
CA ILE A 25 18.35 4.85 9.97
C ILE A 25 19.51 4.09 10.62
N ARG A 26 19.61 2.76 10.42
CA ARG A 26 20.72 1.96 10.94
C ARG A 26 22.06 2.44 10.39
N GLU A 27 22.13 2.71 9.10
CA GLU A 27 23.33 3.17 8.43
C GLU A 27 23.76 4.55 8.92
N VAL A 28 22.79 5.48 9.07
CA VAL A 28 23.06 6.82 9.60
C VAL A 28 23.56 6.75 11.05
N ASN A 29 22.98 5.89 11.89
CA ASN A 29 23.45 5.70 13.26
C ASN A 29 24.89 5.15 13.30
N SER A 30 25.25 4.23 12.41
CA SER A 30 26.62 3.76 12.26
C SER A 30 27.59 4.89 11.88
N LEU A 31 27.20 5.73 10.91
CA LEU A 31 27.97 6.89 10.49
C LEU A 31 28.12 7.93 11.61
N LEU A 32 27.08 8.15 12.42
CA LEU A 32 27.15 9.06 13.58
C LEU A 32 28.11 8.55 14.65
N ALA A 33 28.21 7.24 14.85
CA ALA A 33 29.16 6.64 15.78
C ALA A 33 30.63 6.80 15.33
N ASP A 34 30.85 6.81 14.01
CA ASP A 34 32.19 6.98 13.42
C ASP A 34 32.63 8.45 13.37
N LEU A 35 31.72 9.41 13.66
CA LEU A 35 32.04 10.85 13.63
C LEU A 35 32.72 11.33 14.90
N PRO A 36 33.84 12.11 14.79
CA PRO A 36 34.46 12.77 15.93
C PRO A 36 33.48 13.72 16.65
N ASP A 37 33.55 13.77 17.97
CA ASP A 37 32.65 14.58 18.79
C ASP A 37 33.06 16.05 18.89
N TYR A 38 33.19 16.71 17.75
CA TYR A 38 33.44 18.15 17.70
C TYR A 38 32.14 18.94 17.78
N LYS A 39 32.08 19.90 18.72
CA LYS A 39 30.87 20.70 18.94
C LYS A 39 30.66 21.78 17.87
N ASN A 40 31.71 22.19 17.15
CA ASN A 40 31.64 23.22 16.12
C ASN A 40 32.44 22.81 14.86
N GLY A 41 32.16 23.47 13.73
CA GLY A 41 32.86 23.28 12.47
C GLY A 41 32.28 22.15 11.58
N PRO A 42 33.01 21.76 10.52
CA PRO A 42 32.48 20.88 9.46
C PRO A 42 31.94 19.52 9.91
N TYR A 43 32.48 18.97 11.01
CA TYR A 43 31.96 17.70 11.57
C TYR A 43 30.67 17.89 12.34
N ALA A 44 30.46 19.06 12.97
CA ALA A 44 29.18 19.39 13.59
C ALA A 44 28.10 19.58 12.54
N ASP A 45 28.43 20.18 11.40
CA ASP A 45 27.49 20.32 10.27
C ASP A 45 27.15 18.97 9.65
N LEU A 46 28.11 18.06 9.50
CA LEU A 46 27.88 16.68 9.07
C LEU A 46 26.96 15.92 10.05
N ARG A 47 27.16 16.13 11.36
CA ARG A 47 26.29 15.52 12.38
C ARG A 47 24.86 16.01 12.25
N LYS A 48 24.66 17.32 12.09
CA LYS A 48 23.32 17.90 11.87
C LYS A 48 22.67 17.33 10.61
N TRP A 49 23.43 17.25 9.51
CA TRP A 49 22.92 16.66 8.27
C TRP A 49 22.54 15.18 8.44
N LEU A 50 23.36 14.36 9.11
CA LEU A 50 23.03 12.97 9.39
C LEU A 50 21.79 12.84 10.30
N GLN A 51 21.62 13.73 11.27
CA GLN A 51 20.44 13.76 12.13
C GLN A 51 19.17 14.13 11.33
N SER A 52 19.26 15.08 10.38
CA SER A 52 18.13 15.38 9.50
C SER A 52 17.77 14.20 8.59
N GLU A 53 18.74 13.40 8.14
CA GLU A 53 18.47 12.19 7.37
C GLU A 53 17.68 11.13 8.16
N ILE A 54 17.90 11.03 9.48
CA ILE A 54 17.10 10.16 10.35
C ILE A 54 15.66 10.69 10.43
N GLU A 55 15.49 11.99 10.63
CA GLU A 55 14.16 12.59 10.74
C GLU A 55 13.38 12.44 9.43
N ASP A 56 14.02 12.73 8.30
CA ASP A 56 13.44 12.52 6.97
C ASP A 56 13.07 11.06 6.71
N ALA A 57 13.93 10.11 7.12
CA ALA A 57 13.64 8.69 7.00
C ALA A 57 12.48 8.25 7.91
N ARG A 58 12.34 8.84 9.11
CA ARG A 58 11.21 8.62 10.02
C ARG A 58 9.92 9.21 9.47
N VAL A 59 9.97 10.45 8.97
CA VAL A 59 8.81 11.12 8.38
C VAL A 59 8.31 10.32 7.16
N ARG A 60 9.20 9.88 6.25
CA ARG A 60 8.86 9.03 5.10
C ARG A 60 8.32 7.67 5.55
N SER A 61 8.94 7.03 6.54
CA SER A 61 8.44 5.75 7.11
C SER A 61 7.09 5.92 7.79
N ASN A 62 6.85 7.03 8.49
CA ASN A 62 5.56 7.34 9.10
C ASN A 62 4.50 7.74 8.05
N ALA A 63 4.89 8.39 6.95
CA ALA A 63 4.01 8.66 5.82
C ALA A 63 3.57 7.34 5.17
N VAL A 64 4.52 6.43 4.88
CA VAL A 64 4.20 5.08 4.36
C VAL A 64 3.28 4.30 5.33
N HIS A 65 3.45 4.47 6.65
CA HIS A 65 2.52 3.86 7.63
C HIS A 65 1.16 4.57 7.73
N ARG A 66 1.10 5.87 7.43
CA ARG A 66 -0.18 6.62 7.37
C ARG A 66 -0.96 6.32 6.10
N ASP A 67 -0.29 5.95 5.03
CA ASP A 67 -0.91 5.55 3.75
C ASP A 67 -1.32 4.06 3.73
N SER A 68 -1.05 3.27 4.78
CA SER A 68 -1.56 1.92 4.87
C SER A 68 -3.06 1.97 5.17
N ILE A 69 -3.86 1.73 4.15
CA ILE A 69 -5.30 1.53 4.29
C ILE A 69 -5.50 0.15 4.91
N ALA A 70 -5.93 0.11 6.18
CA ALA A 70 -6.27 -1.13 6.85
C ALA A 70 -7.78 -1.25 6.97
N VAL A 71 -8.36 -2.28 6.38
CA VAL A 71 -9.77 -2.65 6.61
C VAL A 71 -9.81 -3.60 7.80
N ARG A 72 -10.45 -3.17 8.90
CA ARG A 72 -10.64 -4.04 10.06
C ARG A 72 -11.40 -5.29 9.65
N ARG A 73 -10.84 -6.44 9.98
CA ARG A 73 -11.43 -7.73 9.64
C ARG A 73 -12.65 -8.00 10.53
N GLU A 74 -13.77 -8.36 9.90
CA GLU A 74 -15.01 -8.74 10.56
C GLU A 74 -15.59 -10.00 9.90
N GLY A 75 -16.24 -10.85 10.72
CA GLY A 75 -16.75 -12.15 10.25
C GLY A 75 -15.68 -13.24 10.12
N ALA A 76 -16.05 -14.37 9.55
CA ALA A 76 -15.22 -15.57 9.44
C ALA A 76 -14.22 -15.48 8.29
N ALA A 77 -14.52 -14.73 7.23
CA ALA A 77 -13.67 -14.53 6.07
C ALA A 77 -13.82 -13.11 5.52
N GLN A 78 -12.78 -12.64 4.83
CA GLN A 78 -12.77 -11.37 4.12
C GLN A 78 -12.50 -11.61 2.63
N VAL A 79 -13.39 -11.13 1.77
CA VAL A 79 -13.34 -11.32 0.32
C VAL A 79 -13.31 -9.97 -0.38
N ALA A 80 -12.34 -9.75 -1.25
CA ALA A 80 -12.20 -8.51 -2.00
C ALA A 80 -12.97 -8.58 -3.34
N LEU A 81 -13.69 -7.50 -3.68
CA LEU A 81 -14.24 -7.27 -5.01
C LEU A 81 -13.27 -6.38 -5.79
N VAL A 82 -12.68 -6.92 -6.85
CA VAL A 82 -11.60 -6.29 -7.63
C VAL A 82 -11.99 -6.24 -9.11
N GLY A 83 -11.65 -5.19 -9.82
CA GLY A 83 -11.94 -5.08 -11.25
C GLY A 83 -11.82 -3.63 -11.73
N PRO A 84 -11.93 -3.39 -13.03
CA PRO A 84 -11.86 -2.05 -13.62
C PRO A 84 -12.89 -1.08 -13.03
N PRO A 85 -12.75 0.22 -13.22
CA PRO A 85 -13.80 1.19 -12.87
C PRO A 85 -15.11 0.89 -13.59
N ASN A 86 -16.23 1.21 -12.97
CA ASN A 86 -17.58 1.14 -13.54
C ASN A 86 -18.09 -0.25 -13.98
N VAL A 87 -17.43 -1.32 -13.57
CA VAL A 87 -17.89 -2.70 -13.85
C VAL A 87 -19.00 -3.17 -12.91
N GLY A 88 -19.52 -2.34 -12.00
CA GLY A 88 -20.63 -2.71 -11.12
C GLY A 88 -20.24 -3.36 -9.80
N LYS A 89 -18.97 -3.21 -9.34
CA LYS A 89 -18.52 -3.71 -8.02
C LYS A 89 -19.38 -3.20 -6.86
N SER A 90 -19.63 -1.89 -6.84
CA SER A 90 -20.46 -1.25 -5.80
C SER A 90 -21.90 -1.74 -5.83
N SER A 91 -22.46 -1.95 -7.02
CA SER A 91 -23.82 -2.51 -7.18
C SER A 91 -23.87 -3.95 -6.68
N LEU A 92 -22.87 -4.75 -6.99
CA LEU A 92 -22.75 -6.12 -6.50
C LEU A 92 -22.60 -6.15 -4.98
N LEU A 93 -21.73 -5.31 -4.42
CA LEU A 93 -21.56 -5.18 -2.98
C LEU A 93 -22.88 -4.81 -2.30
N GLN A 94 -23.61 -3.82 -2.83
CA GLN A 94 -24.88 -3.37 -2.29
C GLN A 94 -25.97 -4.45 -2.37
N ALA A 95 -26.01 -5.20 -3.46
CA ALA A 95 -26.98 -6.27 -3.64
C ALA A 95 -26.75 -7.46 -2.70
N LEU A 96 -25.50 -7.74 -2.36
CA LEU A 96 -25.11 -8.84 -1.49
C LEU A 96 -25.04 -8.45 -0.01
N SER A 97 -24.92 -7.16 0.32
CA SER A 97 -24.71 -6.73 1.69
C SER A 97 -26.01 -6.65 2.48
N GLU A 98 -26.01 -7.24 3.67
CA GLU A 98 -27.08 -7.09 4.66
C GLU A 98 -26.82 -5.85 5.56
N ILE A 99 -25.55 -5.55 5.82
CA ILE A 99 -25.13 -4.47 6.72
C ILE A 99 -23.94 -3.74 6.10
N GLN A 100 -24.10 -2.44 5.88
CA GLN A 100 -22.97 -1.57 5.51
C GLN A 100 -22.20 -1.17 6.76
N ILE A 101 -20.88 -1.45 6.76
CA ILE A 101 -19.99 -1.00 7.82
C ILE A 101 -19.59 0.44 7.53
N LYS A 102 -19.75 1.33 8.50
CA LYS A 102 -19.21 2.70 8.39
C LYS A 102 -17.69 2.62 8.19
N THR A 103 -17.24 3.12 7.05
CA THR A 103 -15.80 3.28 6.79
C THR A 103 -15.25 4.36 7.72
N GLY A 104 -14.10 4.09 8.38
CA GLY A 104 -13.38 5.11 9.14
C GLY A 104 -12.92 6.25 8.24
N ASP A 105 -12.68 7.43 8.82
CA ASP A 105 -12.07 8.54 8.10
C ASP A 105 -10.62 8.21 7.77
N TYR A 106 -10.36 7.98 6.49
CA TYR A 106 -9.00 7.85 5.96
C TYR A 106 -8.58 9.21 5.39
N PRO A 107 -7.81 10.01 6.13
CA PRO A 107 -7.31 11.27 5.58
C PRO A 107 -6.38 10.96 4.38
N PHE A 108 -6.51 11.74 3.31
CA PHE A 108 -5.61 11.75 2.14
C PHE A 108 -5.80 10.73 1.02
N THR A 109 -6.84 9.87 0.99
CA THR A 109 -7.10 9.01 -0.15
C THR A 109 -8.43 9.33 -0.81
N THR A 110 -8.42 9.61 -2.11
CA THR A 110 -9.63 9.73 -2.96
C THR A 110 -10.28 8.37 -3.21
N LEU A 111 -9.52 7.27 -3.02
CA LEU A 111 -9.93 5.90 -3.27
C LEU A 111 -9.95 5.12 -1.95
N ARG A 112 -11.14 4.78 -1.45
CA ARG A 112 -11.32 4.08 -0.17
C ARG A 112 -11.94 2.71 -0.40
N PRO A 113 -11.39 1.62 0.17
CA PRO A 113 -12.09 0.35 0.24
C PRO A 113 -13.40 0.49 1.01
N VAL A 114 -14.46 -0.12 0.49
CA VAL A 114 -15.79 -0.11 1.12
C VAL A 114 -16.10 -1.51 1.66
N PRO A 115 -16.04 -1.73 2.98
CA PRO A 115 -16.42 -2.99 3.58
C PRO A 115 -17.93 -3.09 3.78
N ALA A 116 -18.48 -4.30 3.62
CA ALA A 116 -19.86 -4.66 3.94
C ALA A 116 -19.92 -6.10 4.47
N LEU A 117 -20.95 -6.43 5.23
CA LEU A 117 -21.15 -7.77 5.75
C LEU A 117 -22.29 -8.46 5.00
N THR A 118 -22.09 -9.74 4.71
CA THR A 118 -23.11 -10.63 4.13
C THR A 118 -23.09 -11.99 4.82
N ARG A 119 -24.17 -12.76 4.66
CA ARG A 119 -24.25 -14.15 5.13
C ARG A 119 -24.21 -15.11 3.95
N ILE A 120 -23.26 -16.02 3.98
CA ILE A 120 -23.11 -17.09 3.00
C ILE A 120 -23.24 -18.42 3.73
N GLY A 121 -24.31 -19.18 3.45
CA GLY A 121 -24.56 -20.44 4.15
C GLY A 121 -24.69 -20.29 5.68
N GLY A 122 -25.19 -19.14 6.17
CA GLY A 122 -25.32 -18.84 7.60
C GLY A 122 -24.02 -18.28 8.24
N VAL A 123 -22.91 -18.27 7.53
CA VAL A 123 -21.61 -17.74 8.00
C VAL A 123 -21.48 -16.27 7.61
N LEU A 124 -21.09 -15.42 8.57
CA LEU A 124 -20.87 -14.01 8.32
C LEU A 124 -19.53 -13.81 7.59
N VAL A 125 -19.57 -13.19 6.43
CA VAL A 125 -18.42 -12.91 5.56
C VAL A 125 -18.36 -11.41 5.29
N GLN A 126 -17.16 -10.84 5.33
CA GLN A 126 -16.94 -9.45 4.98
C GLN A 126 -16.54 -9.34 3.51
N LEU A 127 -17.34 -8.61 2.75
CA LEU A 127 -16.98 -8.19 1.39
C LEU A 127 -16.30 -6.84 1.46
N VAL A 128 -15.23 -6.65 0.68
CA VAL A 128 -14.49 -5.39 0.62
C VAL A 128 -14.38 -4.96 -0.84
N GLU A 129 -15.11 -3.92 -1.21
CA GLU A 129 -14.92 -3.31 -2.52
C GLU A 129 -13.57 -2.59 -2.56
N ILE A 130 -12.73 -2.97 -3.50
CA ILE A 130 -11.50 -2.26 -3.82
C ILE A 130 -11.83 -1.27 -4.96
N PRO A 131 -11.60 0.04 -4.78
CA PRO A 131 -11.73 1.01 -5.86
C PRO A 131 -10.96 0.55 -7.09
N GLY A 132 -11.44 0.90 -8.29
CA GLY A 132 -10.87 0.38 -9.53
C GLY A 132 -9.35 0.50 -9.59
N LEU A 133 -8.68 -0.64 -9.56
CA LEU A 133 -7.25 -0.69 -9.84
C LEU A 133 -7.05 -0.39 -11.32
N ILE A 134 -6.17 0.55 -11.60
CA ILE A 134 -5.73 0.92 -12.95
C ILE A 134 -4.27 0.53 -13.12
N GLY A 135 -3.82 0.37 -14.36
CA GLY A 135 -2.43 0.07 -14.66
C GLY A 135 -1.46 1.04 -13.96
N GLY A 136 -0.39 0.51 -13.37
CA GLY A 136 0.59 1.25 -12.57
C GLY A 136 0.25 1.35 -11.07
N ALA A 137 -0.64 0.49 -10.55
CA ALA A 137 -0.93 0.42 -9.12
C ALA A 137 0.30 0.01 -8.30
N THR A 138 1.17 -0.81 -8.85
CA THR A 138 2.47 -1.21 -8.28
C THR A 138 3.44 -0.03 -8.19
N ASP A 139 3.36 0.93 -9.11
CA ASP A 139 4.11 2.20 -9.11
C ASP A 139 3.50 3.29 -8.21
N ASP A 140 2.48 2.93 -7.43
CA ASP A 140 1.75 3.82 -6.50
C ASP A 140 0.92 4.92 -7.19
N ARG A 141 0.57 4.72 -8.44
CA ARG A 141 -0.35 5.64 -9.12
C ARG A 141 -1.73 5.58 -8.47
N GLY A 142 -2.23 6.72 -8.03
CA GLY A 142 -3.54 6.84 -7.39
C GLY A 142 -3.71 6.09 -6.05
N GLY A 143 -2.61 5.83 -5.30
CA GLY A 143 -2.68 5.09 -4.03
C GLY A 143 -2.77 3.57 -4.21
N GLY A 144 -2.38 3.05 -5.36
CA GLY A 144 -2.48 1.63 -5.72
C GLY A 144 -1.79 0.71 -4.72
N ARG A 145 -0.60 1.08 -4.20
CA ARG A 145 0.13 0.28 -3.19
C ARG A 145 -0.68 0.06 -1.92
N ALA A 146 -1.41 1.07 -1.47
CA ALA A 146 -2.24 0.95 -0.27
C ALA A 146 -3.40 -0.03 -0.50
N LEU A 147 -4.03 -0.01 -1.69
CA LEU A 147 -5.07 -0.94 -2.09
C LEU A 147 -4.53 -2.37 -2.24
N LEU A 148 -3.37 -2.55 -2.85
CA LEU A 148 -2.66 -3.84 -2.91
C LEU A 148 -2.33 -4.37 -1.50
N GLY A 149 -2.05 -3.47 -0.54
CA GLY A 149 -1.88 -3.81 0.87
C GLY A 149 -3.13 -4.48 1.47
N VAL A 150 -4.32 -3.99 1.14
CA VAL A 150 -5.59 -4.60 1.57
C VAL A 150 -5.76 -6.00 0.95
N LEU A 151 -5.45 -6.15 -0.35
CA LEU A 151 -5.55 -7.44 -1.05
C LEU A 151 -4.65 -8.52 -0.46
N ARG A 152 -3.53 -8.16 0.13
CA ARG A 152 -2.65 -9.12 0.82
C ARG A 152 -3.32 -9.74 2.05
N THR A 153 -4.24 -9.02 2.69
CA THR A 153 -4.88 -9.45 3.95
C THR A 153 -6.18 -10.23 3.76
N VAL A 154 -6.81 -10.17 2.59
CA VAL A 154 -8.06 -10.89 2.30
C VAL A 154 -7.83 -12.40 2.11
N ASP A 155 -8.88 -13.19 2.26
CA ASP A 155 -8.83 -14.64 2.10
C ASP A 155 -9.07 -15.07 0.66
N ALA A 156 -9.88 -14.32 -0.11
CA ALA A 156 -10.20 -14.60 -1.49
C ALA A 156 -10.49 -13.31 -2.29
N ILE A 157 -10.46 -13.43 -3.61
CA ILE A 157 -10.73 -12.33 -4.55
C ILE A 157 -11.90 -12.72 -5.47
N VAL A 158 -12.84 -11.82 -5.62
CA VAL A 158 -13.84 -11.86 -6.70
C VAL A 158 -13.42 -10.82 -7.75
N TYR A 159 -12.98 -11.31 -8.88
CA TYR A 159 -12.72 -10.44 -10.03
C TYR A 159 -14.07 -10.10 -10.69
N CYS A 160 -14.34 -8.81 -10.87
CA CYS A 160 -15.56 -8.32 -11.48
C CYS A 160 -15.26 -7.81 -12.90
N ALA A 161 -16.03 -8.27 -13.87
CA ALA A 161 -15.99 -7.78 -15.25
C ALA A 161 -17.42 -7.50 -15.72
N ARG A 162 -17.59 -6.48 -16.55
CA ARG A 162 -18.88 -6.22 -17.20
C ARG A 162 -19.07 -7.19 -18.37
N ALA A 163 -20.29 -7.69 -18.58
CA ALA A 163 -20.63 -8.44 -19.78
C ALA A 163 -20.32 -7.62 -21.03
N GLY A 164 -19.65 -8.23 -22.01
CA GLY A 164 -19.26 -7.57 -23.26
C GLY A 164 -18.10 -6.56 -23.14
N ALA A 165 -17.48 -6.40 -21.98
CA ALA A 165 -16.27 -5.56 -21.86
C ALA A 165 -15.04 -6.23 -22.51
N ASP A 166 -14.05 -5.42 -22.89
CA ASP A 166 -12.79 -5.93 -23.40
C ASP A 166 -12.09 -6.78 -22.34
N PRO A 167 -11.78 -8.05 -22.61
CA PRO A 167 -11.02 -8.91 -21.69
C PRO A 167 -9.68 -8.31 -21.22
N ALA A 168 -9.07 -7.44 -22.04
CA ALA A 168 -7.81 -6.79 -21.71
C ALA A 168 -7.90 -5.87 -20.49
N GLU A 169 -9.08 -5.28 -20.21
CA GLU A 169 -9.29 -4.45 -19.04
C GLU A 169 -9.13 -5.26 -17.74
N LEU A 170 -9.75 -6.43 -17.68
CA LEU A 170 -9.63 -7.31 -16.52
C LEU A 170 -8.23 -7.90 -16.43
N ALA A 171 -7.64 -8.30 -17.56
CA ALA A 171 -6.28 -8.85 -17.60
C ALA A 171 -5.25 -7.87 -17.04
N THR A 172 -5.41 -6.56 -17.30
CA THR A 172 -4.55 -5.52 -16.72
C THR A 172 -4.63 -5.51 -15.19
N VAL A 173 -5.83 -5.59 -14.63
CA VAL A 173 -6.03 -5.62 -13.17
C VAL A 173 -5.44 -6.90 -12.57
N GLN A 174 -5.63 -8.05 -13.21
CA GLN A 174 -5.07 -9.33 -12.77
C GLN A 174 -3.53 -9.31 -12.80
N ALA A 175 -2.94 -8.69 -13.83
CA ALA A 175 -1.49 -8.54 -13.94
C ALA A 175 -0.92 -7.69 -12.79
N GLU A 176 -1.54 -6.58 -12.43
CA GLU A 176 -1.14 -5.74 -11.29
C GLU A 176 -1.17 -6.51 -9.96
N VAL A 177 -2.21 -7.32 -9.74
CA VAL A 177 -2.34 -8.16 -8.54
C VAL A 177 -1.23 -9.23 -8.51
N ALA A 178 -0.96 -9.87 -9.64
CA ALA A 178 0.07 -10.88 -9.78
C ALA A 178 1.49 -10.29 -9.62
N GLU A 179 1.76 -9.11 -10.22
CA GLU A 179 3.03 -8.38 -10.09
C GLU A 179 3.30 -7.97 -8.64
N ALA A 180 2.24 -7.67 -7.89
CA ALA A 180 2.34 -7.42 -6.44
C ALA A 180 2.63 -8.68 -5.61
N GLY A 181 2.73 -9.86 -6.22
CA GLY A 181 2.95 -11.15 -5.55
C GLY A 181 1.75 -11.58 -4.71
N ILE A 182 0.53 -11.26 -5.13
CA ILE A 182 -0.70 -11.60 -4.41
C ILE A 182 -1.34 -12.81 -5.08
N GLU A 183 -1.23 -13.96 -4.43
CA GLU A 183 -1.85 -15.22 -4.85
C GLU A 183 -2.96 -15.59 -3.87
N LYS A 184 -4.22 -15.54 -4.31
CA LYS A 184 -5.40 -15.86 -3.51
C LYS A 184 -6.38 -16.70 -4.31
N PRO A 185 -7.16 -17.58 -3.66
CA PRO A 185 -8.33 -18.19 -4.30
C PRO A 185 -9.19 -17.12 -4.96
N SER A 186 -9.59 -17.33 -6.21
CA SER A 186 -10.34 -16.30 -6.92
C SER A 186 -11.44 -16.89 -7.79
N VAL A 187 -12.49 -16.09 -8.00
CA VAL A 187 -13.58 -16.38 -8.93
C VAL A 187 -13.85 -15.14 -9.79
N LEU A 188 -14.46 -15.35 -10.96
CA LEU A 188 -14.91 -14.29 -11.84
C LEU A 188 -16.41 -14.07 -11.67
N ALA A 189 -16.83 -12.84 -11.39
CA ALA A 189 -18.20 -12.39 -11.43
C ALA A 189 -18.42 -11.53 -12.68
N VAL A 190 -19.30 -11.97 -13.57
CA VAL A 190 -19.74 -11.18 -14.73
C VAL A 190 -20.97 -10.39 -14.31
N THR A 191 -20.86 -9.07 -14.35
CA THR A 191 -21.91 -8.12 -13.97
C THR A 191 -22.64 -7.59 -15.20
N ARG A 192 -23.86 -7.06 -15.02
CA ARG A 192 -24.68 -6.48 -16.09
C ARG A 192 -24.89 -7.46 -17.26
N ALA A 193 -25.11 -8.73 -16.94
CA ALA A 193 -25.35 -9.75 -17.96
C ALA A 193 -26.76 -9.68 -18.57
N ASP A 194 -27.59 -8.82 -18.02
CA ASP A 194 -28.99 -8.52 -18.41
C ASP A 194 -29.13 -7.24 -19.26
N GLU A 195 -28.04 -6.50 -19.48
CA GLU A 195 -27.97 -5.35 -20.39
C GLU A 195 -27.51 -5.79 -21.81
#